data_0bd3d14df95f089b9c657a23b8e7c569
#
_entry.id   0bd3d14df95f089b9c657a23b8e7c569
#
_cell.length_a   1.000
_cell.length_b   1.000
_cell.length_c   1.000
_cell.angle_alpha   90.00
_cell.angle_beta   90.00
_cell.angle_gamma   90.00
#
_symmetry.space_group_name_H-M   'P 1'
#
loop_
_entity.id
_entity.type
_entity.pdbx_description
1 polymer ?
#
loop_
_entity_poly.entity_id
_entity_poly.type
_entity_poly.pdbx_seq_one_letter_code
_entity_poly.pdbx_strand_id
1 'polypeptide(L)'
;MTMLWKLATFILLPVLAASVAGNNAPTVRPDGKYEICSEGIRGYFIPYGASLSNLFIHDIHGAERDIVLGFDNATTYSTSRLHPHLNGVPGRYANRIKNGTFEIDGTTYHTDLNDNGGLDTLHGGKNGWDYRNWTVVAHTRDSITFSLVDEDGEMGFPGQVVSYVTYTLTPFQWHIRMTAFATTKKTPIMLSSHTYWNLDGFQNPSTPLALDHTLHLPYAGFRPEVDNILIPTGYILSNKQYSVNDWWTAPKPLGANLSAAELRGNCGWNCTGYDNCYILNRNHAESLNWDAAPVATLASPWSGIQVDIYTEQEAVQIYTCNNMNGTLPLKSTQGFLSSPNNSTPRRPRTTPKYGCVVIEVEDWIDGINHPEWGRQGRQILGPGTGTGTGGQGRMCLRRGGVLGGEGRGMG
;
A
#
# COMPACT_ATOMS: atom_id res chain seq x y z
N MET A 1 32.90 53.88 21.26
CA MET A 1 32.02 52.71 21.52
C MET A 1 32.03 51.84 20.30
N THR A 2 32.97 50.90 20.22
CA THR A 2 33.30 50.09 19.06
C THR A 2 32.61 48.72 19.24
N MET A 3 31.70 48.42 18.33
CA MET A 3 30.93 47.17 18.32
C MET A 3 31.70 46.10 17.53
N LEU A 4 32.24 45.09 18.23
CA LEU A 4 32.91 43.94 17.61
C LEU A 4 31.84 42.97 17.09
N TRP A 5 31.87 42.72 15.77
CA TRP A 5 31.17 41.62 15.12
C TRP A 5 32.00 40.34 15.24
N LYS A 6 31.47 39.30 15.93
CA LYS A 6 32.03 37.97 15.95
C LYS A 6 31.57 37.23 14.68
N LEU A 7 32.50 36.96 13.77
CA LEU A 7 32.33 36.01 12.69
C LEU A 7 32.30 34.59 13.28
N ALA A 8 31.18 33.87 13.15
CA ALA A 8 31.10 32.44 13.42
C ALA A 8 31.55 31.69 12.17
N THR A 9 32.73 31.06 12.23
CA THR A 9 33.25 30.19 11.18
C THR A 9 32.59 28.83 11.31
N PHE A 10 31.70 28.48 10.37
CA PHE A 10 31.17 27.12 10.23
C PHE A 10 32.25 26.23 9.62
N ILE A 11 32.81 25.32 10.39
CA ILE A 11 33.70 24.26 9.90
C ILE A 11 32.80 23.17 9.33
N LEU A 12 32.72 23.08 7.99
CA LEU A 12 32.18 21.90 7.31
C LEU A 12 33.17 20.75 7.48
N LEU A 13 32.86 19.81 8.34
CA LEU A 13 33.56 18.52 8.38
C LEU A 13 33.05 17.67 7.20
N PRO A 14 33.95 17.21 6.31
CA PRO A 14 33.56 16.27 5.27
C PRO A 14 33.23 14.94 5.95
N VAL A 15 31.98 14.49 5.81
CA VAL A 15 31.61 13.10 6.15
C VAL A 15 32.24 12.22 5.08
N LEU A 16 33.39 11.60 5.40
CA LEU A 16 33.93 10.52 4.59
C LEU A 16 32.95 9.33 4.69
N ALA A 17 32.11 9.15 3.69
CA ALA A 17 31.43 7.90 3.47
C ALA A 17 32.48 6.85 3.07
N ALA A 18 32.84 5.98 3.99
CA ALA A 18 33.64 4.80 3.69
C ALA A 18 32.83 3.89 2.78
N SER A 19 33.13 3.91 1.48
CA SER A 19 32.62 2.93 0.54
C SER A 19 33.27 1.58 0.83
N VAL A 20 32.53 0.68 1.48
CA VAL A 20 32.87 -0.75 1.47
C VAL A 20 32.55 -1.26 0.06
N ALA A 21 33.54 -1.28 -0.80
CA ALA A 21 33.45 -1.88 -2.13
C ALA A 21 33.38 -3.41 -2.00
N GLY A 22 32.18 -3.93 -1.89
CA GLY A 22 31.87 -5.32 -2.23
C GLY A 22 31.46 -5.33 -3.72
N ASN A 23 32.29 -5.89 -4.58
CA ASN A 23 32.09 -6.01 -6.01
C ASN A 23 30.87 -6.86 -6.33
N ASN A 24 29.73 -6.21 -6.58
CA ASN A 24 28.68 -6.56 -7.52
C ASN A 24 27.64 -5.44 -7.44
N ALA A 25 27.78 -4.42 -8.32
CA ALA A 25 26.73 -3.42 -8.50
C ALA A 25 25.42 -4.19 -8.82
N PRO A 26 24.32 -3.88 -8.12
CA PRO A 26 23.05 -4.56 -8.38
C PRO A 26 22.65 -4.29 -9.83
N THR A 27 22.43 -5.36 -10.59
CA THR A 27 22.11 -5.29 -12.01
C THR A 27 20.61 -5.37 -12.22
N VAL A 28 20.13 -4.68 -13.26
CA VAL A 28 18.75 -4.86 -13.73
C VAL A 28 18.62 -6.27 -14.30
N ARG A 29 17.58 -7.00 -13.92
CA ARG A 29 17.27 -8.33 -14.42
C ARG A 29 16.85 -8.28 -15.91
N PRO A 30 16.93 -9.40 -16.64
CA PRO A 30 16.51 -9.44 -18.06
C PRO A 30 15.02 -9.08 -18.27
N ASP A 31 14.18 -9.28 -17.26
CA ASP A 31 12.76 -8.91 -17.26
C ASP A 31 12.50 -7.42 -16.91
N GLY A 32 13.57 -6.62 -16.78
CA GLY A 32 13.52 -5.19 -16.50
C GLY A 32 13.27 -4.83 -15.03
N LYS A 33 13.35 -5.81 -14.13
CA LYS A 33 13.10 -5.61 -12.69
C LYS A 33 14.40 -5.43 -11.90
N TYR A 34 14.30 -4.72 -10.78
CA TYR A 34 15.36 -4.52 -9.81
C TYR A 34 15.15 -5.47 -8.62
N GLU A 35 16.13 -6.30 -8.32
CA GLU A 35 16.06 -7.24 -7.20
C GLU A 35 16.71 -6.63 -5.96
N ILE A 36 16.03 -6.72 -4.81
CA ILE A 36 16.62 -6.56 -3.49
C ILE A 36 16.28 -7.78 -2.64
N CYS A 37 17.17 -8.15 -1.72
CA CYS A 37 16.98 -9.34 -0.90
C CYS A 37 17.61 -9.20 0.49
N SER A 38 17.01 -9.93 1.43
CA SER A 38 17.53 -10.15 2.77
C SER A 38 17.22 -11.58 3.21
N GLU A 39 17.59 -11.97 4.43
CA GLU A 39 17.27 -13.29 4.95
C GLU A 39 15.75 -13.53 4.95
N GLY A 40 15.35 -14.63 4.31
CA GLY A 40 13.96 -15.10 4.29
C GLY A 40 13.00 -14.27 3.42
N ILE A 41 13.46 -13.23 2.73
CA ILE A 41 12.64 -12.34 1.91
C ILE A 41 13.40 -11.83 0.69
N ARG A 42 12.72 -11.78 -0.47
CA ARG A 42 13.25 -11.25 -1.73
C ARG A 42 12.15 -10.52 -2.48
N GLY A 43 12.45 -9.32 -2.97
CA GLY A 43 11.50 -8.47 -3.71
C GLY A 43 12.05 -8.04 -5.06
N TYR A 44 11.14 -7.90 -6.05
CA TYR A 44 11.45 -7.30 -7.34
C TYR A 44 10.63 -6.03 -7.51
N PHE A 45 11.31 -4.98 -7.94
CA PHE A 45 10.74 -3.63 -8.08
C PHE A 45 10.93 -3.10 -9.48
N ILE A 46 10.09 -2.17 -9.90
CA ILE A 46 10.13 -1.53 -11.22
C ILE A 46 9.97 -0.02 -11.11
N PRO A 47 10.54 0.76 -12.05
CA PRO A 47 10.38 2.23 -12.07
C PRO A 47 8.94 2.69 -12.32
N TYR A 48 8.15 1.95 -13.08
CA TYR A 48 6.77 2.33 -13.37
C TYR A 48 5.92 2.22 -12.10
N GLY A 49 5.41 3.37 -11.63
CA GLY A 49 4.68 3.48 -10.37
C GLY A 49 5.53 3.31 -9.11
N ALA A 50 6.87 3.25 -9.21
CA ALA A 50 7.76 2.77 -8.14
C ALA A 50 7.23 1.44 -7.55
N SER A 51 6.75 0.54 -8.41
CA SER A 51 5.93 -0.60 -8.00
C SER A 51 6.75 -1.80 -7.52
N LEU A 52 6.22 -2.50 -6.53
CA LEU A 52 6.63 -3.86 -6.19
C LEU A 52 6.04 -4.82 -7.24
N SER A 53 6.86 -5.64 -7.88
CA SER A 53 6.41 -6.59 -8.89
C SER A 53 6.28 -8.02 -8.37
N ASN A 54 7.21 -8.45 -7.52
CA ASN A 54 7.21 -9.77 -6.90
C ASN A 54 7.66 -9.65 -5.45
N LEU A 55 7.09 -10.48 -4.58
CA LEU A 55 7.56 -10.63 -3.20
C LEU A 55 7.57 -12.10 -2.83
N PHE A 56 8.76 -12.62 -2.55
CA PHE A 56 8.98 -14.04 -2.29
C PHE A 56 9.24 -14.27 -0.82
N ILE A 57 8.52 -15.25 -0.27
CA ILE A 57 8.71 -15.77 1.08
C ILE A 57 8.45 -17.28 1.07
N HIS A 58 9.11 -18.03 1.94
CA HIS A 58 8.84 -19.46 2.09
C HIS A 58 7.61 -19.69 2.98
N ASP A 59 6.74 -20.60 2.56
CA ASP A 59 5.60 -21.05 3.35
C ASP A 59 6.00 -22.06 4.45
N ILE A 60 5.02 -22.54 5.24
CA ILE A 60 5.25 -23.55 6.29
C ILE A 60 5.73 -24.89 5.73
N HIS A 61 5.53 -25.16 4.44
CA HIS A 61 5.98 -26.38 3.77
C HIS A 61 7.37 -26.23 3.15
N GLY A 62 8.01 -25.06 3.29
CA GLY A 62 9.33 -24.75 2.73
C GLY A 62 9.30 -24.35 1.25
N ALA A 63 8.12 -24.21 0.62
CA ALA A 63 8.02 -23.75 -0.76
C ALA A 63 8.05 -22.21 -0.82
N GLU A 64 8.84 -21.68 -1.77
CA GLU A 64 8.87 -20.24 -2.03
C GLU A 64 7.59 -19.79 -2.73
N ARG A 65 6.90 -18.77 -2.19
CA ARG A 65 5.66 -18.22 -2.71
C ARG A 65 5.88 -16.78 -3.15
N ASP A 66 5.37 -16.44 -4.32
CA ASP A 66 5.25 -15.07 -4.80
C ASP A 66 3.86 -14.54 -4.42
N ILE A 67 3.80 -13.76 -3.34
CA ILE A 67 2.57 -13.45 -2.60
C ILE A 67 1.87 -12.16 -3.03
N VAL A 68 2.35 -11.48 -4.08
CA VAL A 68 1.73 -10.26 -4.62
C VAL A 68 1.40 -10.41 -6.10
N LEU A 69 0.29 -9.82 -6.57
CA LEU A 69 -0.02 -9.78 -8.00
C LEU A 69 1.01 -8.96 -8.79
N GLY A 70 0.99 -9.10 -10.12
CA GLY A 70 1.84 -8.33 -11.01
C GLY A 70 1.97 -8.98 -12.39
N PHE A 71 2.93 -8.47 -13.18
CA PHE A 71 3.28 -9.03 -14.49
C PHE A 71 4.68 -9.63 -14.48
N ASP A 72 4.94 -10.58 -15.41
CA ASP A 72 6.26 -11.20 -15.56
C ASP A 72 7.32 -10.20 -16.02
N ASN A 73 6.99 -9.28 -16.92
CA ASN A 73 7.90 -8.27 -17.44
C ASN A 73 7.55 -6.86 -16.98
N ALA A 74 8.56 -6.07 -16.66
CA ALA A 74 8.39 -4.67 -16.23
C ALA A 74 7.68 -3.81 -17.28
N THR A 75 7.96 -4.04 -18.58
CA THR A 75 7.35 -3.28 -19.69
C THR A 75 5.83 -3.49 -19.79
N THR A 76 5.32 -4.63 -19.31
CA THR A 76 3.89 -4.90 -19.34
C THR A 76 3.09 -3.95 -18.47
N TYR A 77 3.68 -3.42 -17.40
CA TYR A 77 3.02 -2.46 -16.51
C TYR A 77 2.63 -1.16 -17.22
N SER A 78 3.46 -0.66 -18.12
CA SER A 78 3.18 0.59 -18.86
C SER A 78 2.38 0.36 -20.15
N THR A 79 2.29 -0.86 -20.66
CA THR A 79 1.64 -1.17 -21.95
C THR A 79 0.31 -1.90 -21.80
N SER A 80 0.05 -2.56 -20.68
CA SER A 80 -1.19 -3.27 -20.45
C SER A 80 -2.32 -2.32 -20.06
N ARG A 81 -3.47 -2.46 -20.73
CA ARG A 81 -4.71 -1.77 -20.33
C ARG A 81 -5.38 -2.43 -19.11
N LEU A 82 -4.88 -3.58 -18.69
CA LEU A 82 -5.37 -4.33 -17.52
C LEU A 82 -4.63 -3.95 -16.23
N HIS A 83 -3.95 -2.81 -16.21
CA HIS A 83 -3.17 -2.35 -15.06
C HIS A 83 -4.05 -1.64 -14.03
N PRO A 84 -4.51 -2.30 -12.96
CA PRO A 84 -5.34 -1.70 -11.92
C PRO A 84 -4.45 -1.26 -10.74
N HIS A 85 -3.61 -0.22 -10.90
CA HIS A 85 -2.73 0.30 -9.82
C HIS A 85 -1.78 -0.74 -9.18
N LEU A 86 -1.36 -1.79 -9.93
CA LEU A 86 -0.67 -2.98 -9.40
C LEU A 86 0.58 -2.64 -8.59
N ASN A 87 0.45 -2.69 -7.27
CA ASN A 87 1.50 -2.52 -6.25
C ASN A 87 2.30 -1.20 -6.39
N GLY A 88 1.73 -0.22 -7.08
CA GLY A 88 2.32 1.11 -7.25
C GLY A 88 2.10 2.01 -6.04
N VAL A 89 2.67 3.20 -6.12
CA VAL A 89 2.47 4.28 -5.14
C VAL A 89 1.45 5.26 -5.73
N PRO A 90 0.15 5.16 -5.34
CA PRO A 90 -0.85 6.11 -5.77
C PRO A 90 -0.52 7.51 -5.22
N GLY A 91 -0.71 8.49 -6.05
CA GLY A 91 -0.41 9.90 -5.79
C GLY A 91 -0.74 10.78 -6.99
N ARG A 92 -0.75 12.11 -6.85
CA ARG A 92 -0.30 12.91 -5.70
C ARG A 92 -1.15 12.72 -4.44
N TYR A 93 -2.45 12.34 -4.63
CA TYR A 93 -3.39 12.10 -3.55
C TYR A 93 -4.03 10.72 -3.75
N ALA A 94 -3.73 9.80 -2.84
CA ALA A 94 -4.28 8.45 -2.83
C ALA A 94 -5.79 8.49 -2.55
N ASN A 95 -6.50 7.46 -2.97
CA ASN A 95 -7.96 7.36 -2.84
C ASN A 95 -8.71 8.50 -3.55
N ARG A 96 -9.95 8.80 -3.15
CA ARG A 96 -10.86 9.68 -3.89
C ARG A 96 -10.80 11.13 -3.43
N ILE A 97 -11.07 12.05 -4.39
CA ILE A 97 -11.38 13.47 -4.13
C ILE A 97 -12.75 13.74 -4.71
N LYS A 98 -13.69 14.14 -3.86
CA LYS A 98 -15.08 14.45 -4.22
C LYS A 98 -15.15 15.47 -5.36
N ASN A 99 -15.87 15.13 -6.44
CA ASN A 99 -16.02 15.98 -7.64
C ASN A 99 -14.69 16.44 -8.25
N GLY A 100 -13.55 15.80 -7.91
CA GLY A 100 -12.22 16.26 -8.30
C GLY A 100 -11.94 17.70 -7.90
N THR A 101 -12.46 18.16 -6.76
CA THR A 101 -12.41 19.57 -6.38
C THR A 101 -12.00 19.71 -4.92
N PHE A 102 -11.14 20.70 -4.63
CA PHE A 102 -10.77 21.09 -3.27
C PHE A 102 -10.39 22.58 -3.23
N GLU A 103 -10.31 23.13 -2.01
CA GLU A 103 -9.95 24.52 -1.79
C GLU A 103 -8.68 24.64 -0.95
N ILE A 104 -7.79 25.57 -1.33
CA ILE A 104 -6.62 25.96 -0.55
C ILE A 104 -6.59 27.49 -0.49
N ASP A 105 -6.58 28.06 0.71
CA ASP A 105 -6.48 29.50 0.97
C ASP A 105 -7.49 30.32 0.13
N GLY A 106 -8.73 29.85 -0.01
CA GLY A 106 -9.80 30.52 -0.76
C GLY A 106 -9.71 30.35 -2.28
N THR A 107 -8.78 29.53 -2.78
CA THR A 107 -8.67 29.18 -4.20
C THR A 107 -9.17 27.76 -4.45
N THR A 108 -10.15 27.63 -5.33
CA THR A 108 -10.68 26.32 -5.76
C THR A 108 -9.82 25.74 -6.87
N TYR A 109 -9.45 24.46 -6.70
CA TYR A 109 -8.69 23.66 -7.68
C TYR A 109 -9.55 22.52 -8.20
N HIS A 110 -9.29 22.13 -9.46
CA HIS A 110 -10.00 21.03 -10.13
C HIS A 110 -8.96 20.02 -10.63
N THR A 111 -9.15 18.77 -10.27
CA THR A 111 -8.29 17.65 -10.67
C THR A 111 -8.93 16.80 -11.77
N ASP A 112 -8.14 15.93 -12.39
CA ASP A 112 -8.60 15.05 -13.47
C ASP A 112 -9.67 14.06 -12.95
N LEU A 113 -10.82 14.01 -13.61
CA LEU A 113 -11.92 13.13 -13.26
C LEU A 113 -11.76 11.78 -13.96
N ASN A 114 -11.33 10.75 -13.23
CA ASN A 114 -10.96 9.45 -13.79
C ASN A 114 -11.72 8.26 -13.19
N ASP A 115 -12.60 8.48 -12.22
CA ASP A 115 -13.37 7.42 -11.57
C ASP A 115 -14.88 7.68 -11.63
N ASN A 116 -15.69 6.65 -11.40
CA ASN A 116 -17.15 6.69 -11.38
C ASN A 116 -17.79 7.38 -12.61
N GLY A 117 -17.20 7.14 -13.79
CA GLY A 117 -17.70 7.76 -15.03
C GLY A 117 -17.37 9.25 -15.16
N GLY A 118 -16.35 9.74 -14.50
CA GLY A 118 -15.90 11.13 -14.54
C GLY A 118 -16.58 11.99 -13.48
N LEU A 119 -16.99 11.41 -12.35
CA LEU A 119 -17.61 12.15 -11.24
C LEU A 119 -16.60 12.57 -10.17
N ASP A 120 -15.48 11.88 -10.05
CA ASP A 120 -14.46 12.11 -9.01
C ASP A 120 -13.04 11.77 -9.49
N THR A 121 -12.06 12.15 -8.70
CA THR A 121 -10.65 11.80 -8.91
C THR A 121 -10.31 10.62 -8.03
N LEU A 122 -9.64 9.61 -8.61
CA LEU A 122 -9.07 8.47 -7.90
C LEU A 122 -7.56 8.44 -8.12
N HIS A 123 -6.80 8.25 -7.03
CA HIS A 123 -5.35 8.02 -7.04
C HIS A 123 -4.54 9.05 -7.83
N GLY A 124 -4.98 10.34 -7.79
CA GLY A 124 -4.28 11.43 -8.44
C GLY A 124 -4.60 11.63 -9.92
N GLY A 125 -5.63 10.95 -10.46
CA GLY A 125 -6.08 11.12 -11.85
C GLY A 125 -5.54 10.04 -12.80
N LYS A 126 -5.88 10.13 -14.08
CA LYS A 126 -5.56 9.13 -15.12
C LYS A 126 -4.05 8.92 -15.34
N ASN A 127 -3.21 9.87 -14.96
CA ASN A 127 -1.76 9.80 -15.01
C ASN A 127 -1.18 10.02 -13.60
N GLY A 128 -1.81 9.39 -12.61
CA GLY A 128 -1.33 9.38 -11.22
C GLY A 128 0.08 8.80 -11.10
N TRP A 129 0.67 8.93 -9.94
CA TRP A 129 2.08 8.58 -9.74
C TRP A 129 2.37 7.09 -9.96
N ASP A 130 1.43 6.23 -9.73
CA ASP A 130 1.48 4.79 -10.00
C ASP A 130 1.40 4.42 -11.50
N TYR A 131 1.04 5.38 -12.35
CA TYR A 131 1.08 5.28 -13.82
C TYR A 131 2.26 6.03 -14.47
N ARG A 132 3.24 6.47 -13.69
CA ARG A 132 4.39 7.23 -14.19
C ARG A 132 5.70 6.47 -13.97
N ASN A 133 6.68 6.73 -14.85
CA ASN A 133 8.02 6.23 -14.67
C ASN A 133 8.77 7.10 -13.65
N TRP A 134 9.22 6.49 -12.57
CA TRP A 134 10.11 7.06 -11.58
C TRP A 134 11.56 6.82 -11.97
N THR A 135 12.46 7.68 -11.51
CA THR A 135 13.91 7.52 -11.69
C THR A 135 14.47 6.69 -10.53
N VAL A 136 15.22 5.63 -10.83
CA VAL A 136 15.99 4.91 -9.81
C VAL A 136 17.21 5.79 -9.44
N VAL A 137 17.27 6.24 -8.19
CA VAL A 137 18.33 7.14 -7.70
C VAL A 137 19.34 6.43 -6.81
N ALA A 138 18.96 5.29 -6.24
CA ALA A 138 19.86 4.42 -5.48
C ALA A 138 19.38 2.97 -5.57
N HIS A 139 20.33 2.00 -5.64
CA HIS A 139 20.05 0.59 -5.60
C HIS A 139 21.22 -0.15 -4.96
N THR A 140 20.94 -0.90 -3.90
CA THR A 140 21.88 -1.77 -3.21
C THR A 140 21.34 -3.19 -3.21
N ARG A 141 22.03 -4.13 -2.54
CA ARG A 141 21.55 -5.51 -2.41
C ARG A 141 20.20 -5.60 -1.68
N ASP A 142 19.94 -4.72 -0.75
CA ASP A 142 18.82 -4.78 0.20
C ASP A 142 17.92 -3.55 0.17
N SER A 143 18.21 -2.55 -0.67
CA SER A 143 17.45 -1.31 -0.75
C SER A 143 17.39 -0.75 -2.17
N ILE A 144 16.26 -0.12 -2.51
CA ILE A 144 16.09 0.65 -3.74
C ILE A 144 15.32 1.94 -3.46
N THR A 145 15.76 3.04 -4.07
CA THR A 145 15.11 4.34 -3.96
C THR A 145 14.72 4.86 -5.33
N PHE A 146 13.47 5.25 -5.44
CA PHE A 146 12.89 5.91 -6.61
C PHE A 146 12.63 7.39 -6.32
N SER A 147 12.72 8.25 -7.35
CA SER A 147 12.39 9.66 -7.29
C SER A 147 11.45 10.06 -8.42
N LEU A 148 10.52 10.96 -8.13
CA LEU A 148 9.61 11.57 -9.08
C LEU A 148 9.56 13.07 -8.85
N VAL A 149 9.64 13.84 -9.93
CA VAL A 149 9.27 15.26 -9.96
C VAL A 149 7.90 15.35 -10.62
N ASP A 150 6.95 15.96 -9.89
CA ASP A 150 5.59 16.18 -10.35
C ASP A 150 5.36 17.69 -10.48
N GLU A 151 5.17 18.16 -11.70
CA GLU A 151 5.17 19.59 -12.02
C GLU A 151 3.89 20.29 -11.55
N ASP A 152 3.96 21.62 -11.45
CA ASP A 152 2.79 22.46 -11.12
C ASP A 152 1.69 22.30 -12.18
N GLY A 153 0.50 21.97 -11.76
CA GLY A 153 -0.67 21.77 -12.64
C GLY A 153 -0.85 20.35 -13.18
N GLU A 154 0.06 19.42 -12.92
CA GLU A 154 -0.11 18.03 -13.32
C GLU A 154 -1.39 17.44 -12.70
N MET A 155 -2.23 16.83 -13.53
CA MET A 155 -3.58 16.33 -13.16
C MET A 155 -4.46 17.35 -12.41
N GLY A 156 -4.17 18.66 -12.55
CA GLY A 156 -4.89 19.76 -11.90
C GLY A 156 -4.40 20.10 -10.49
N PHE A 157 -3.38 19.42 -9.96
CA PHE A 157 -2.84 19.72 -8.64
C PHE A 157 -1.90 20.93 -8.68
N PRO A 158 -2.03 21.91 -7.75
CA PRO A 158 -1.14 23.06 -7.69
C PRO A 158 0.24 22.71 -7.14
N GLY A 159 1.24 23.42 -7.62
CA GLY A 159 2.60 23.38 -7.12
C GLY A 159 3.40 22.17 -7.58
N GLN A 160 4.71 22.37 -7.66
CA GLN A 160 5.66 21.29 -7.95
C GLN A 160 5.92 20.48 -6.67
N VAL A 161 6.00 19.16 -6.81
CA VAL A 161 6.36 18.22 -5.74
C VAL A 161 7.53 17.36 -6.17
N VAL A 162 8.50 17.19 -5.28
CA VAL A 162 9.59 16.21 -5.42
C VAL A 162 9.34 15.09 -4.43
N SER A 163 9.29 13.85 -4.92
CA SER A 163 9.00 12.68 -4.09
C SER A 163 10.09 11.62 -4.19
N TYR A 164 10.29 10.91 -3.08
CA TYR A 164 11.17 9.75 -2.97
C TYR A 164 10.40 8.60 -2.33
N VAL A 165 10.60 7.41 -2.89
CA VAL A 165 10.12 6.15 -2.30
C VAL A 165 11.30 5.23 -2.13
N THR A 166 11.56 4.81 -0.90
CA THR A 166 12.63 3.88 -0.57
C THR A 166 12.03 2.58 -0.02
N TYR A 167 12.42 1.49 -0.63
CA TYR A 167 12.13 0.14 -0.18
C TYR A 167 13.41 -0.49 0.38
N THR A 168 13.31 -1.08 1.57
CA THR A 168 14.45 -1.77 2.21
C THR A 168 13.98 -3.11 2.75
N LEU A 169 14.75 -4.16 2.48
CA LEU A 169 14.53 -5.49 3.07
C LEU A 169 15.54 -5.74 4.18
N THR A 170 15.04 -6.15 5.33
CA THR A 170 15.82 -6.71 6.45
C THR A 170 15.31 -8.13 6.73
N PRO A 171 15.91 -8.93 7.59
CA PRO A 171 15.46 -10.31 7.81
C PRO A 171 13.94 -10.40 8.07
N PHE A 172 13.23 -11.05 7.13
CA PHE A 172 11.77 -11.21 7.14
C PHE A 172 10.95 -9.90 7.20
N GLN A 173 11.53 -8.76 6.86
CA GLN A 173 10.84 -7.46 6.92
C GLN A 173 11.01 -6.68 5.62
N TRP A 174 9.94 -6.03 5.21
CA TRP A 174 9.90 -5.06 4.13
C TRP A 174 9.53 -3.69 4.69
N HIS A 175 10.43 -2.74 4.54
CA HIS A 175 10.24 -1.36 4.97
C HIS A 175 9.94 -0.48 3.76
N ILE A 176 8.96 0.40 3.91
CA ILE A 176 8.58 1.42 2.93
C ILE A 176 8.72 2.78 3.58
N ARG A 177 9.45 3.67 2.92
CA ARG A 177 9.50 5.08 3.28
C ARG A 177 9.14 5.92 2.07
N MET A 178 8.05 6.66 2.17
CA MET A 178 7.60 7.62 1.17
C MET A 178 7.79 9.03 1.71
N THR A 179 8.39 9.92 0.93
CA THR A 179 8.66 11.31 1.31
C THR A 179 8.32 12.19 0.12
N ALA A 180 7.58 13.28 0.38
CA ALA A 180 7.23 14.25 -0.66
C ALA A 180 7.41 15.67 -0.13
N PHE A 181 7.92 16.55 -1.00
CA PHE A 181 8.19 17.94 -0.69
C PHE A 181 7.45 18.84 -1.69
N ALA A 182 6.50 19.64 -1.20
CA ALA A 182 5.94 20.74 -1.98
C ALA A 182 6.99 21.85 -2.09
N THR A 183 7.42 22.19 -3.31
CA THR A 183 8.55 23.10 -3.53
C THR A 183 8.13 24.52 -3.89
N THR A 184 6.93 24.71 -4.44
CA THR A 184 6.51 26.03 -4.98
C THR A 184 5.21 26.56 -4.39
N LYS A 185 4.18 25.71 -4.18
CA LYS A 185 2.86 26.10 -3.68
C LYS A 185 2.36 25.08 -2.66
N LYS A 186 1.37 25.45 -1.85
CA LYS A 186 0.59 24.47 -1.08
C LYS A 186 -0.15 23.53 -2.02
N THR A 187 -0.17 22.24 -1.66
CA THR A 187 -0.78 21.19 -2.49
C THR A 187 -1.22 20.01 -1.61
N PRO A 188 -2.27 19.28 -1.98
CA PRO A 188 -2.63 18.03 -1.31
C PRO A 188 -1.58 16.96 -1.60
N ILE A 189 -1.16 16.24 -0.56
CA ILE A 189 -0.29 15.08 -0.67
C ILE A 189 -0.80 14.00 0.30
N MET A 190 -1.16 12.85 -0.26
CA MET A 190 -1.47 11.63 0.47
C MET A 190 -0.97 10.45 -0.35
N LEU A 191 -0.04 9.67 0.19
CA LEU A 191 0.57 8.54 -0.51
C LEU A 191 0.22 7.24 0.18
N SER A 192 0.14 6.18 -0.59
CA SER A 192 -0.08 4.81 -0.11
C SER A 192 0.71 3.80 -0.93
N SER A 193 0.64 2.53 -0.56
CA SER A 193 1.17 1.40 -1.34
C SER A 193 0.02 0.46 -1.69
N HIS A 194 -0.32 0.40 -2.98
CA HIS A 194 -1.48 -0.33 -3.47
C HIS A 194 -1.18 -1.82 -3.72
N THR A 195 -0.68 -2.51 -2.68
CA THR A 195 -0.20 -3.89 -2.80
C THR A 195 -1.34 -4.90 -2.79
N TYR A 196 -1.40 -5.72 -3.85
CA TYR A 196 -2.39 -6.79 -4.03
C TYR A 196 -1.87 -8.11 -3.48
N TRP A 197 -2.39 -8.57 -2.37
CA TRP A 197 -1.94 -9.74 -1.63
C TRP A 197 -2.74 -11.00 -1.99
N ASN A 198 -2.04 -12.10 -2.23
CA ASN A 198 -2.53 -13.46 -2.12
C ASN A 198 -1.42 -14.30 -1.48
N LEU A 199 -1.53 -14.57 -0.19
CA LEU A 199 -0.46 -15.22 0.60
C LEU A 199 -0.22 -16.68 0.21
N ASP A 200 -1.11 -17.25 -0.60
CA ASP A 200 -0.96 -18.60 -1.16
C ASP A 200 -0.26 -18.60 -2.54
N GLY A 201 0.04 -17.40 -3.10
CA GLY A 201 0.56 -17.28 -4.47
C GLY A 201 -0.35 -17.94 -5.51
N PHE A 202 -1.66 -18.02 -5.25
CA PHE A 202 -2.66 -18.74 -6.07
C PHE A 202 -2.37 -20.25 -6.20
N GLN A 203 -1.61 -20.83 -5.29
CA GLN A 203 -1.19 -22.24 -5.33
C GLN A 203 -1.93 -23.12 -4.29
N ASN A 204 -2.91 -22.58 -3.59
CA ASN A 204 -3.77 -23.37 -2.72
C ASN A 204 -4.63 -24.32 -3.57
N PRO A 205 -4.51 -25.66 -3.40
CA PRO A 205 -5.24 -26.62 -4.22
C PRO A 205 -6.76 -26.55 -4.02
N SER A 206 -7.22 -26.05 -2.90
CA SER A 206 -8.65 -25.96 -2.58
C SER A 206 -9.30 -24.73 -3.23
N THR A 207 -8.60 -23.58 -3.26
CA THR A 207 -9.15 -22.33 -3.78
C THR A 207 -8.06 -21.38 -4.29
N PRO A 208 -8.29 -20.65 -5.40
CA PRO A 208 -7.43 -19.56 -5.82
C PRO A 208 -7.79 -18.23 -5.13
N LEU A 209 -8.85 -18.20 -4.30
CA LEU A 209 -9.39 -17.00 -3.68
C LEU A 209 -8.65 -16.65 -2.39
N ALA A 210 -8.58 -15.38 -2.07
CA ALA A 210 -8.05 -14.91 -0.79
C ALA A 210 -9.11 -14.91 0.34
N LEU A 211 -10.30 -15.46 0.10
CA LEU A 211 -11.42 -15.40 1.04
C LEU A 211 -11.19 -16.14 2.35
N ASP A 212 -10.34 -17.17 2.33
CA ASP A 212 -9.96 -17.94 3.53
C ASP A 212 -8.83 -17.27 4.33
N HIS A 213 -8.17 -16.24 3.75
CA HIS A 213 -7.20 -15.46 4.51
C HIS A 213 -7.90 -14.72 5.63
N THR A 214 -7.33 -14.75 6.83
CA THR A 214 -7.85 -14.02 7.99
C THR A 214 -7.28 -12.61 8.04
N LEU A 215 -8.15 -11.64 8.32
CA LEU A 215 -7.79 -10.24 8.53
C LEU A 215 -8.13 -9.82 9.97
N HIS A 216 -7.25 -9.03 10.58
CA HIS A 216 -7.46 -8.36 11.86
C HIS A 216 -6.93 -6.93 11.79
N LEU A 217 -7.77 -5.97 12.17
CA LEU A 217 -7.46 -4.54 12.23
C LEU A 217 -7.76 -4.03 13.64
N PRO A 218 -6.87 -4.20 14.62
CA PRO A 218 -7.18 -4.02 16.05
C PRO A 218 -7.64 -2.60 16.43
N TYR A 219 -7.33 -1.60 15.60
CA TYR A 219 -7.70 -0.21 15.84
C TYR A 219 -8.89 0.29 15.01
N ALA A 220 -9.50 -0.57 14.17
CA ALA A 220 -10.52 -0.18 13.19
C ALA A 220 -11.94 -0.08 13.78
N GLY A 221 -12.10 0.57 14.92
CA GLY A 221 -13.42 0.79 15.55
C GLY A 221 -14.34 1.75 14.82
N PHE A 222 -13.81 2.54 13.87
CA PHE A 222 -14.55 3.56 13.13
C PHE A 222 -14.17 3.55 11.64
N ARG A 223 -15.04 4.14 10.81
CA ARG A 223 -14.80 4.39 9.40
C ARG A 223 -15.54 5.65 8.93
N PRO A 224 -15.07 6.37 7.90
CA PRO A 224 -15.91 7.33 7.20
C PRO A 224 -17.13 6.63 6.60
N GLU A 225 -18.30 7.24 6.72
CA GLU A 225 -19.45 6.85 5.91
C GLU A 225 -19.20 7.29 4.47
N VAL A 226 -19.50 6.39 3.52
CA VAL A 226 -19.38 6.68 2.10
C VAL A 226 -20.70 6.47 1.41
N ASP A 227 -20.92 7.19 0.31
CA ASP A 227 -22.06 7.03 -0.57
C ASP A 227 -21.88 5.84 -1.55
N ASN A 228 -22.80 5.69 -2.48
CA ASN A 228 -22.80 4.57 -3.44
C ASN A 228 -21.63 4.58 -4.44
N ILE A 229 -20.90 5.69 -4.55
CA ILE A 229 -19.69 5.83 -5.38
C ILE A 229 -18.42 5.94 -4.52
N LEU A 230 -18.54 5.58 -3.24
CA LEU A 230 -17.44 5.53 -2.27
C LEU A 230 -16.84 6.90 -1.92
N ILE A 231 -17.62 7.96 -2.04
CA ILE A 231 -17.24 9.31 -1.60
C ILE A 231 -17.72 9.53 -0.17
N PRO A 232 -16.85 10.04 0.73
CA PRO A 232 -17.24 10.37 2.10
C PRO A 232 -18.40 11.35 2.18
N THR A 233 -19.35 11.06 3.09
CA THR A 233 -20.52 11.90 3.35
C THR A 233 -20.28 12.97 4.42
N GLY A 234 -19.15 12.90 5.13
CA GLY A 234 -18.81 13.73 6.28
C GLY A 234 -19.09 13.06 7.64
N TYR A 235 -19.87 11.99 7.65
CA TYR A 235 -20.14 11.26 8.90
C TYR A 235 -19.09 10.19 9.19
N ILE A 236 -18.87 9.93 10.48
CA ILE A 236 -18.02 8.84 10.96
C ILE A 236 -18.92 7.76 11.59
N LEU A 237 -18.84 6.55 11.09
CA LEU A 237 -19.60 5.40 11.57
C LEU A 237 -18.76 4.55 12.52
N SER A 238 -19.39 4.06 13.58
CA SER A 238 -18.81 3.05 14.46
C SER A 238 -18.93 1.65 13.82
N ASN A 239 -17.85 0.89 13.83
CA ASN A 239 -17.82 -0.51 13.41
C ASN A 239 -18.24 -1.38 14.59
N LYS A 240 -19.55 -1.58 14.73
CA LYS A 240 -20.13 -2.35 15.84
C LYS A 240 -19.58 -3.77 15.87
N GLN A 241 -19.36 -4.29 17.09
CA GLN A 241 -19.00 -5.68 17.30
C GLN A 241 -20.02 -6.61 16.61
N TYR A 242 -19.53 -7.66 15.96
CA TYR A 242 -20.29 -8.64 15.17
C TYR A 242 -20.94 -8.10 13.90
N SER A 243 -20.75 -6.82 13.54
CA SER A 243 -21.17 -6.31 12.24
C SER A 243 -20.26 -6.83 11.11
N VAL A 244 -20.68 -6.66 9.85
CA VAL A 244 -19.84 -7.02 8.68
C VAL A 244 -18.51 -6.28 8.70
N ASN A 245 -18.46 -5.05 9.24
CA ASN A 245 -17.26 -4.21 9.36
C ASN A 245 -16.48 -4.38 10.66
N ASP A 246 -16.83 -5.38 11.49
CA ASP A 246 -16.07 -5.71 12.70
C ASP A 246 -14.80 -6.49 12.35
N TRP A 247 -13.72 -5.79 12.10
CA TRP A 247 -12.37 -6.34 11.91
C TRP A 247 -11.49 -6.20 13.14
N TRP A 248 -12.00 -5.53 14.20
CA TRP A 248 -11.19 -5.12 15.33
C TRP A 248 -11.32 -6.03 16.57
N THR A 249 -12.43 -6.76 16.72
CA THR A 249 -12.63 -7.61 17.90
C THR A 249 -11.84 -8.91 17.85
N ALA A 250 -11.67 -9.51 16.67
CA ALA A 250 -10.89 -10.73 16.47
C ALA A 250 -10.56 -10.95 14.99
N PRO A 251 -9.48 -11.68 14.68
CA PRO A 251 -9.21 -12.13 13.32
C PRO A 251 -10.38 -12.93 12.75
N LYS A 252 -10.78 -12.65 11.51
CA LYS A 252 -11.82 -13.44 10.82
C LYS A 252 -11.49 -13.58 9.33
N PRO A 253 -11.97 -14.65 8.65
CA PRO A 253 -11.78 -14.81 7.21
C PRO A 253 -12.38 -13.64 6.42
N LEU A 254 -11.72 -13.22 5.35
CA LEU A 254 -12.22 -12.17 4.45
C LEU A 254 -13.60 -12.52 3.89
N GLY A 255 -13.86 -13.82 3.66
CA GLY A 255 -15.13 -14.34 3.15
C GLY A 255 -16.24 -14.54 4.17
N ALA A 256 -15.97 -14.32 5.47
CA ALA A 256 -16.91 -14.70 6.55
C ALA A 256 -18.32 -14.12 6.41
N ASN A 257 -18.44 -12.92 5.84
CA ASN A 257 -19.72 -12.20 5.74
C ASN A 257 -20.24 -12.06 4.30
N LEU A 258 -19.68 -12.77 3.31
CA LEU A 258 -20.07 -12.60 1.91
C LEU A 258 -21.56 -12.85 1.61
N SER A 259 -22.22 -13.69 2.41
CA SER A 259 -23.65 -13.97 2.31
C SER A 259 -24.54 -13.02 3.12
N ALA A 260 -23.95 -12.15 3.95
CA ALA A 260 -24.70 -11.21 4.77
C ALA A 260 -25.34 -10.11 3.90
N ALA A 261 -26.62 -9.79 4.16
CA ALA A 261 -27.33 -8.77 3.42
C ALA A 261 -26.70 -7.37 3.59
N GLU A 262 -26.14 -7.10 4.76
CA GLU A 262 -25.48 -5.84 5.13
C GLU A 262 -24.18 -5.60 4.34
N LEU A 263 -23.58 -6.64 3.75
CA LEU A 263 -22.39 -6.49 2.92
C LEU A 263 -22.73 -6.05 1.49
N ARG A 264 -23.98 -6.17 1.08
CA ARG A 264 -24.42 -5.71 -0.24
C ARG A 264 -24.40 -4.18 -0.29
N GLY A 265 -23.64 -3.63 -1.22
CA GLY A 265 -23.45 -2.17 -1.33
C GLY A 265 -22.32 -1.62 -0.44
N ASN A 266 -21.70 -2.43 0.42
CA ASN A 266 -20.61 -1.99 1.31
C ASN A 266 -19.34 -1.56 0.55
N CYS A 267 -19.18 -2.01 -0.70
CA CYS A 267 -18.11 -1.61 -1.62
C CYS A 267 -18.65 -0.82 -2.83
N GLY A 268 -19.68 -0.01 -2.63
CA GLY A 268 -20.31 0.80 -3.67
C GLY A 268 -21.49 0.11 -4.37
N TRP A 269 -22.02 0.76 -5.39
CA TRP A 269 -23.23 0.36 -6.09
C TRP A 269 -23.16 -1.07 -6.63
N ASN A 270 -24.14 -1.92 -6.24
CA ASN A 270 -24.23 -3.33 -6.64
C ASN A 270 -22.99 -4.20 -6.33
N CYS A 271 -22.12 -3.72 -5.46
CA CYS A 271 -20.92 -4.45 -5.04
C CYS A 271 -21.19 -5.24 -3.75
N THR A 272 -20.65 -6.47 -3.68
CA THR A 272 -20.59 -7.25 -2.44
C THR A 272 -19.12 -7.49 -2.12
N GLY A 273 -18.69 -7.14 -0.91
CA GLY A 273 -17.30 -7.22 -0.46
C GLY A 273 -16.89 -5.95 0.28
N TYR A 274 -15.60 -5.69 0.33
CA TYR A 274 -15.05 -4.53 1.00
C TYR A 274 -14.31 -3.63 0.01
N ASP A 275 -14.50 -2.34 0.17
CA ASP A 275 -13.72 -1.24 -0.41
C ASP A 275 -13.90 -0.04 0.51
N ASN A 276 -13.32 -0.14 1.71
CA ASN A 276 -13.62 0.76 2.81
C ASN A 276 -12.34 1.24 3.50
N CYS A 277 -12.32 2.52 3.83
CA CYS A 277 -11.31 3.13 4.69
C CYS A 277 -11.70 2.93 6.16
N TYR A 278 -10.80 2.35 6.95
CA TYR A 278 -10.95 2.17 8.39
C TYR A 278 -10.02 3.09 9.15
N ILE A 279 -10.56 3.86 10.09
CA ILE A 279 -9.81 4.80 10.92
C ILE A 279 -9.05 4.01 11.99
N LEU A 280 -7.75 4.25 12.09
CA LEU A 280 -6.89 3.67 13.12
C LEU A 280 -7.03 4.50 14.40
N ASN A 281 -7.98 4.13 15.25
CA ASN A 281 -8.29 4.81 16.50
C ASN A 281 -7.24 4.48 17.58
N ARG A 282 -6.00 4.92 17.36
CA ARG A 282 -4.90 4.81 18.32
C ARG A 282 -4.90 5.99 19.27
N ASN A 283 -4.54 5.76 20.53
CA ASN A 283 -4.26 6.87 21.45
C ASN A 283 -2.92 7.55 21.06
N HIS A 284 -2.64 8.70 21.68
CA HIS A 284 -1.44 9.48 21.35
C HIS A 284 -0.12 8.71 21.56
N ALA A 285 -0.01 7.90 22.62
CA ALA A 285 1.18 7.10 22.88
C ALA A 285 1.39 5.99 21.84
N GLU A 286 0.29 5.34 21.41
CA GLU A 286 0.30 4.33 20.34
C GLU A 286 0.66 4.94 18.98
N SER A 287 0.18 6.16 18.69
CA SER A 287 0.54 6.88 17.47
C SER A 287 2.02 7.29 17.43
N LEU A 288 2.59 7.69 18.59
CA LEU A 288 4.03 7.99 18.69
C LEU A 288 4.91 6.76 18.62
N ASN A 289 4.41 5.60 19.03
CA ASN A 289 5.10 4.30 19.02
C ASN A 289 4.47 3.36 17.98
N TRP A 290 4.32 3.87 16.76
CA TRP A 290 3.57 3.25 15.67
C TRP A 290 4.07 1.85 15.28
N ASP A 291 5.31 1.49 15.61
CA ASP A 291 5.93 0.21 15.29
C ASP A 291 5.88 -0.82 16.44
N ALA A 292 5.22 -0.49 17.56
CA ALA A 292 5.08 -1.40 18.70
C ALA A 292 4.06 -2.52 18.46
N ALA A 293 2.97 -2.23 17.72
CA ALA A 293 1.92 -3.20 17.42
C ALA A 293 1.43 -3.05 15.96
N PRO A 294 1.07 -4.15 15.30
CA PRO A 294 0.55 -4.09 13.93
C PRO A 294 -0.83 -3.42 13.91
N VAL A 295 -1.08 -2.61 12.88
CA VAL A 295 -2.39 -2.02 12.59
C VAL A 295 -3.26 -2.95 11.75
N ALA A 296 -2.63 -3.87 11.01
CA ALA A 296 -3.30 -4.90 10.24
C ALA A 296 -2.47 -6.18 10.28
N THR A 297 -3.15 -7.31 10.43
CA THR A 297 -2.57 -8.65 10.29
C THR A 297 -3.38 -9.42 9.26
N LEU A 298 -2.72 -9.86 8.19
CA LEU A 298 -3.29 -10.76 7.18
C LEU A 298 -2.57 -12.10 7.27
N ALA A 299 -3.30 -13.21 7.36
CA ALA A 299 -2.70 -14.55 7.43
C ALA A 299 -3.43 -15.56 6.57
N SER A 300 -2.70 -16.47 5.95
CA SER A 300 -3.27 -17.62 5.27
C SER A 300 -3.17 -18.88 6.14
N PRO A 301 -4.27 -19.58 6.40
CA PRO A 301 -4.24 -20.81 7.14
C PRO A 301 -3.60 -21.95 6.34
N TRP A 302 -3.57 -21.88 5.00
CA TRP A 302 -3.00 -22.91 4.15
C TRP A 302 -1.48 -22.77 3.98
N SER A 303 -0.99 -21.61 3.57
CA SER A 303 0.46 -21.39 3.41
C SER A 303 1.15 -21.13 4.75
N GLY A 304 0.40 -20.78 5.79
CA GLY A 304 0.92 -20.34 7.08
C GLY A 304 1.72 -19.04 6.99
N ILE A 305 1.63 -18.32 5.88
CA ILE A 305 2.26 -17.00 5.74
C ILE A 305 1.39 -15.97 6.44
N GLN A 306 2.03 -15.11 7.22
CA GLN A 306 1.41 -13.98 7.89
C GLN A 306 2.16 -12.68 7.54
N VAL A 307 1.41 -11.63 7.30
CA VAL A 307 1.89 -10.26 7.09
C VAL A 307 1.34 -9.37 8.19
N ASP A 308 2.22 -8.85 9.03
CA ASP A 308 1.92 -7.84 10.04
C ASP A 308 2.33 -6.46 9.51
N ILE A 309 1.40 -5.53 9.44
CA ILE A 309 1.59 -4.18 8.90
C ILE A 309 1.65 -3.18 10.05
N TYR A 310 2.71 -2.38 10.05
CA TYR A 310 2.97 -1.29 10.99
C TYR A 310 3.04 0.01 10.20
N THR A 311 2.46 1.09 10.71
CA THR A 311 2.47 2.39 10.02
C THR A 311 2.23 3.54 10.99
N GLU A 312 2.76 4.71 10.65
CA GLU A 312 2.43 5.98 11.29
C GLU A 312 1.13 6.61 10.75
N GLN A 313 0.59 6.08 9.64
CA GLN A 313 -0.65 6.55 9.02
C GLN A 313 -1.86 6.34 9.93
N GLU A 314 -2.93 7.10 9.70
CA GLU A 314 -4.08 7.18 10.59
C GLU A 314 -5.32 6.42 10.09
N ALA A 315 -5.21 5.77 8.91
CA ALA A 315 -6.26 4.94 8.35
C ALA A 315 -5.69 3.79 7.50
N VAL A 316 -6.55 2.85 7.16
CA VAL A 316 -6.24 1.73 6.27
C VAL A 316 -7.43 1.45 5.36
N GLN A 317 -7.21 1.46 4.05
CA GLN A 317 -8.18 1.01 3.05
C GLN A 317 -8.06 -0.49 2.87
N ILE A 318 -9.20 -1.19 2.86
CA ILE A 318 -9.30 -2.61 2.57
C ILE A 318 -10.14 -2.79 1.32
N TYR A 319 -9.55 -3.38 0.28
CA TYR A 319 -10.25 -3.73 -0.95
C TYR A 319 -10.10 -5.23 -1.23
N THR A 320 -11.21 -5.95 -1.30
CA THR A 320 -11.20 -7.43 -1.47
C THR A 320 -11.22 -7.86 -2.94
N CYS A 321 -10.64 -7.09 -3.83
CA CYS A 321 -10.53 -7.39 -5.26
C CYS A 321 -11.91 -7.71 -5.91
N ASN A 322 -12.93 -6.96 -5.51
CA ASN A 322 -14.33 -7.17 -5.91
C ASN A 322 -14.55 -7.01 -7.42
N ASN A 323 -13.72 -6.17 -8.08
CA ASN A 323 -13.82 -5.82 -9.50
C ASN A 323 -12.92 -6.68 -10.40
N MET A 324 -12.14 -7.62 -9.83
CA MET A 324 -11.39 -8.57 -10.64
C MET A 324 -12.36 -9.50 -11.37
N ASN A 325 -12.16 -9.65 -12.67
CA ASN A 325 -13.11 -10.32 -13.57
C ASN A 325 -12.51 -11.52 -14.31
N GLY A 326 -11.33 -12.00 -13.88
CA GLY A 326 -10.67 -13.14 -14.53
C GLY A 326 -9.88 -12.80 -15.79
N THR A 327 -9.61 -11.52 -16.08
CA THR A 327 -8.84 -11.12 -17.27
C THR A 327 -7.37 -10.85 -16.97
N LEU A 328 -7.02 -10.43 -15.74
CA LEU A 328 -5.64 -10.16 -15.33
C LEU A 328 -4.84 -11.47 -15.23
N PRO A 329 -3.77 -11.66 -16.03
CA PRO A 329 -2.99 -12.89 -15.99
C PRO A 329 -2.22 -13.03 -14.66
N LEU A 330 -2.05 -14.27 -14.20
CA LEU A 330 -1.11 -14.60 -13.13
C LEU A 330 0.32 -14.64 -13.69
N LYS A 331 1.28 -14.25 -12.86
CA LYS A 331 2.71 -14.40 -13.17
C LYS A 331 3.10 -15.87 -13.32
N SER A 332 4.19 -16.12 -14.03
CA SER A 332 4.78 -17.47 -14.17
C SER A 332 5.18 -18.10 -12.83
N THR A 333 5.46 -17.25 -11.83
CA THR A 333 5.78 -17.64 -10.44
C THR A 333 4.55 -17.98 -9.59
N GLN A 334 3.34 -17.78 -10.12
CA GLN A 334 2.07 -17.92 -9.39
C GLN A 334 1.18 -19.00 -10.00
N GLY A 335 0.24 -19.50 -9.19
CA GLY A 335 -0.71 -20.51 -9.62
C GLY A 335 -0.05 -21.86 -9.92
N PHE A 336 -0.82 -22.80 -10.47
CA PHE A 336 -0.29 -24.09 -10.90
C PHE A 336 0.27 -23.98 -12.30
N LEU A 337 1.52 -24.36 -12.46
CA LEU A 337 2.03 -24.74 -13.79
C LEU A 337 1.27 -25.99 -14.22
N SER A 338 0.84 -26.05 -15.49
CA SER A 338 0.19 -27.23 -16.04
C SER A 338 1.01 -28.48 -15.71
N SER A 339 0.43 -29.39 -14.89
CA SER A 339 1.07 -30.67 -14.59
C SER A 339 1.21 -31.46 -15.89
N PRO A 340 2.37 -32.04 -16.16
CA PRO A 340 2.54 -32.95 -17.33
C PRO A 340 1.56 -34.13 -17.31
N ASN A 341 1.00 -34.47 -16.16
CA ASN A 341 0.20 -35.70 -15.94
C ASN A 341 -1.32 -35.49 -15.86
N ASN A 342 -1.87 -34.38 -16.32
CA ASN A 342 -3.33 -34.13 -16.46
C ASN A 342 -4.21 -34.40 -15.22
N SER A 343 -3.64 -34.61 -14.04
CA SER A 343 -4.37 -35.01 -12.83
C SER A 343 -4.86 -33.87 -11.97
N THR A 344 -4.44 -32.63 -12.23
CA THR A 344 -4.93 -31.44 -11.57
C THR A 344 -5.93 -30.69 -12.45
N PRO A 345 -7.06 -30.21 -11.90
CA PRO A 345 -7.99 -29.40 -12.66
C PRO A 345 -7.25 -28.22 -13.30
N ARG A 346 -7.42 -28.00 -14.61
CA ARG A 346 -6.94 -26.80 -15.28
C ARG A 346 -7.62 -25.58 -14.64
N ARG A 347 -6.93 -24.90 -13.74
CA ARG A 347 -7.39 -23.60 -13.24
C ARG A 347 -6.99 -22.51 -14.21
N PRO A 348 -7.84 -21.51 -14.42
CA PRO A 348 -7.46 -20.33 -15.21
C PRO A 348 -6.19 -19.71 -14.60
N ARG A 349 -5.23 -19.37 -15.44
CA ARG A 349 -4.04 -18.61 -15.02
C ARG A 349 -4.31 -17.11 -15.03
N THR A 350 -5.45 -16.73 -14.43
CA THR A 350 -5.94 -15.35 -14.33
C THR A 350 -6.46 -15.12 -12.93
N THR A 351 -6.47 -13.85 -12.51
CA THR A 351 -6.92 -13.43 -11.18
C THR A 351 -8.45 -13.42 -11.12
N PRO A 352 -9.09 -14.31 -10.36
CA PRO A 352 -10.54 -14.30 -10.21
C PRO A 352 -10.99 -13.15 -9.30
N LYS A 353 -12.31 -12.86 -9.32
CA LYS A 353 -12.95 -12.04 -8.28
C LYS A 353 -12.61 -12.60 -6.91
N TYR A 354 -12.27 -11.74 -5.95
CA TYR A 354 -11.77 -12.11 -4.61
C TYR A 354 -10.48 -12.95 -4.59
N GLY A 355 -9.72 -12.96 -5.69
CA GLY A 355 -8.44 -13.66 -5.74
C GLY A 355 -7.32 -12.96 -4.98
N CYS A 356 -7.56 -11.76 -4.47
CA CYS A 356 -6.60 -10.96 -3.72
C CYS A 356 -7.29 -10.06 -2.69
N VAL A 357 -6.49 -9.42 -1.87
CA VAL A 357 -6.89 -8.31 -1.01
C VAL A 357 -5.85 -7.20 -1.10
N VAL A 358 -6.29 -5.94 -1.15
CA VAL A 358 -5.44 -4.77 -1.04
C VAL A 358 -5.56 -4.21 0.36
N ILE A 359 -4.43 -3.81 0.93
CA ILE A 359 -4.32 -3.15 2.24
C ILE A 359 -3.46 -1.92 2.03
N GLU A 360 -4.10 -0.75 2.00
CA GLU A 360 -3.45 0.54 1.77
C GLU A 360 -3.44 1.33 3.06
N VAL A 361 -2.26 1.52 3.64
CA VAL A 361 -2.11 2.43 4.78
C VAL A 361 -2.02 3.85 4.26
N GLU A 362 -2.90 4.71 4.73
CA GLU A 362 -3.07 6.09 4.25
C GLU A 362 -3.67 6.98 5.35
N ASP A 363 -3.92 8.24 5.07
CA ASP A 363 -4.72 9.10 5.93
C ASP A 363 -6.21 8.97 5.57
N TRP A 364 -7.09 9.70 6.26
CA TRP A 364 -8.53 9.67 6.01
C TRP A 364 -8.85 10.16 4.61
N ILE A 365 -9.57 9.34 3.84
CA ILE A 365 -9.91 9.64 2.45
C ILE A 365 -10.74 10.92 2.34
N ASP A 366 -10.50 11.71 1.29
CA ASP A 366 -11.14 13.01 1.04
C ASP A 366 -11.06 14.02 2.21
N GLY A 367 -10.13 13.81 3.15
CA GLY A 367 -10.00 14.64 4.35
C GLY A 367 -9.68 16.11 4.05
N ILE A 368 -9.18 16.41 2.85
CA ILE A 368 -8.99 17.80 2.37
C ILE A 368 -10.33 18.55 2.22
N ASN A 369 -11.43 17.85 1.96
CA ASN A 369 -12.77 18.37 1.80
C ASN A 369 -13.62 18.33 3.08
N HIS A 370 -13.04 17.78 4.16
CA HIS A 370 -13.69 17.61 5.46
C HIS A 370 -12.92 18.33 6.57
N PRO A 371 -12.97 19.70 6.63
CA PRO A 371 -12.25 20.47 7.64
C PRO A 371 -12.65 20.12 9.07
N GLU A 372 -13.88 19.66 9.29
CA GLU A 372 -14.39 19.16 10.56
C GLU A 372 -13.62 17.96 11.12
N TRP A 373 -12.90 17.22 10.26
CA TRP A 373 -12.07 16.09 10.68
C TRP A 373 -10.66 16.51 11.13
N GLY A 374 -10.27 17.78 10.88
CA GLY A 374 -8.96 18.31 11.26
C GLY A 374 -7.78 17.69 10.49
N ARG A 375 -8.03 17.14 9.28
CA ARG A 375 -6.98 16.45 8.50
C ARG A 375 -6.21 17.36 7.54
N GLN A 376 -6.73 18.53 7.21
CA GLN A 376 -6.14 19.44 6.23
C GLN A 376 -4.68 19.79 6.53
N GLY A 377 -4.31 20.03 7.80
CA GLY A 377 -2.94 20.33 8.19
C GLY A 377 -1.93 19.17 7.99
N ARG A 378 -2.43 17.94 7.78
CA ARG A 378 -1.62 16.76 7.48
C ARG A 378 -1.60 16.43 5.99
N GLN A 379 -2.65 16.80 5.27
CA GLN A 379 -2.84 16.42 3.86
C GLN A 379 -2.51 17.57 2.90
N ILE A 380 -2.54 18.83 3.33
CA ILE A 380 -2.15 19.99 2.52
C ILE A 380 -0.79 20.49 2.99
N LEU A 381 0.21 20.35 2.15
CA LEU A 381 1.60 20.68 2.45
C LEU A 381 2.07 21.84 1.58
N GLY A 382 2.97 22.66 2.11
CA GLY A 382 3.50 23.82 1.41
C GLY A 382 5.02 23.94 1.52
N PRO A 383 5.65 24.84 0.75
CA PRO A 383 7.05 25.11 0.86
C PRO A 383 7.43 25.49 2.31
N GLY A 384 8.43 24.79 2.87
CA GLY A 384 8.92 25.03 4.23
C GLY A 384 8.08 24.46 5.36
N THR A 385 6.98 23.75 5.10
CA THR A 385 6.16 23.09 6.16
C THR A 385 6.74 21.74 6.62
N GLY A 386 8.00 21.47 6.28
CA GLY A 386 8.65 20.21 6.64
C GLY A 386 8.32 19.08 5.68
N THR A 387 8.91 17.93 5.92
CA THR A 387 8.63 16.71 5.18
C THR A 387 7.18 16.30 5.42
N GLY A 388 6.33 16.46 4.42
CA GLY A 388 5.10 15.70 4.35
C GLY A 388 5.51 14.25 4.27
N THR A 389 5.45 13.54 5.37
CA THR A 389 5.70 12.12 5.39
C THR A 389 4.54 11.46 4.67
N GLY A 390 4.78 11.06 3.43
CA GLY A 390 3.91 10.11 2.77
C GLY A 390 4.08 8.73 3.40
N GLY A 391 3.97 8.62 4.72
CA GLY A 391 3.95 7.38 5.47
C GLY A 391 5.27 6.60 5.54
N GLN A 392 5.61 6.21 6.75
CA GLN A 392 6.54 5.12 7.01
C GLN A 392 5.72 3.88 7.33
N GLY A 393 6.10 2.75 6.75
CA GLY A 393 5.48 1.47 7.01
C GLY A 393 6.52 0.37 7.08
N ARG A 394 6.27 -0.60 7.95
CA ARG A 394 7.02 -1.84 8.06
C ARG A 394 6.06 -3.01 7.95
N MET A 395 6.38 -3.96 7.10
CA MET A 395 5.67 -5.22 7.00
C MET A 395 6.59 -6.33 7.50
N CYS A 396 6.18 -6.99 8.58
CA CYS A 396 6.86 -8.19 9.08
C CYS A 396 6.17 -9.41 8.49
N LEU A 397 6.94 -10.24 7.78
CA LEU A 397 6.46 -11.47 7.20
C LEU A 397 6.94 -12.63 8.06
N ARG A 398 6.01 -13.44 8.56
CA ARG A 398 6.30 -14.59 9.42
C ARG A 398 5.79 -15.87 8.79
N ARG A 399 6.50 -16.97 9.07
CA ARG A 399 5.92 -18.31 8.93
C ARG A 399 5.09 -18.57 10.18
N GLY A 400 3.82 -18.92 10.05
CA GLY A 400 3.02 -19.40 11.16
C GLY A 400 3.64 -20.66 11.73
N GLY A 401 4.28 -20.58 12.89
CA GLY A 401 4.64 -21.75 13.69
C GLY A 401 3.36 -22.24 14.35
N VAL A 402 3.12 -23.55 14.34
CA VAL A 402 2.19 -24.19 15.25
C VAL A 402 2.57 -23.70 16.66
N LEU A 403 1.65 -23.03 17.34
CA LEU A 403 1.81 -22.73 18.75
C LEU A 403 1.87 -24.08 19.48
N GLY A 404 3.10 -24.60 19.63
CA GLY A 404 3.39 -25.68 20.54
C GLY A 404 3.03 -25.20 21.94
N GLY A 405 2.00 -25.79 22.53
CA GLY A 405 1.63 -25.54 23.90
C GLY A 405 2.80 -25.87 24.82
N GLU A 406 3.54 -24.85 25.25
CA GLU A 406 4.41 -24.99 26.43
C GLU A 406 3.50 -25.09 27.65
N GLY A 407 3.32 -26.36 28.09
CA GLY A 407 2.78 -26.66 29.40
C GLY A 407 3.60 -25.97 30.46
N ARG A 408 3.04 -24.95 31.11
CA ARG A 408 3.55 -24.48 32.39
C ARG A 408 3.41 -25.60 33.40
N GLY A 409 4.49 -26.33 33.63
CA GLY A 409 4.65 -27.16 34.81
C GLY A 409 4.64 -26.26 36.06
N MET A 410 3.62 -26.44 36.88
CA MET A 410 3.69 -25.97 38.26
C MET A 410 4.74 -26.81 39.01
N GLY A 411 5.68 -26.14 39.61
CA GLY A 411 6.57 -26.61 40.61
C GLY A 411 6.84 -25.49 41.60
#